data_0933304f1e78febd55a443e94f8c5061
#
_entry.id   0933304f1e78febd55a443e94f8c5061
#
_cell.length_a   1.000
_cell.length_b   1.000
_cell.length_c   1.000
_cell.angle_alpha   90.00
_cell.angle_beta   90.00
_cell.angle_gamma   90.00
#
_symmetry.space_group_name_H-M   'P 1'
#
loop_
_entity.id
_entity.type
_entity.pdbx_description
1 polymer ?
#
loop_
_entity_poly.entity_id
_entity_poly.type
_entity_poly.pdbx_seq_one_letter_code
_entity_poly.pdbx_strand_id
1 'polypeptide(L)'
;MSEFFLELFSEEIPAGLQRNSRNTLLENFQNLFEEKKISFKKSSSFSTPNRLIILFEGLSKEITQKAEEIKGPNVNAPEKAIEGFLRSNQIDKKDLLKKKIEKGEFYFFKKPSNKINTIDLLQKYTPLILDKLQWKKSMVWGNYNLSWARPLKSILAVFDDKSLDFKFHHLISSNTTFTDCLLYTSDAADERL
;
A
#
# COMPACT_ATOMS: atom_id res chain seq x y z
N MET A 1 -11.98 -16.45 -3.47
CA MET A 1 -12.12 -15.05 -3.00
C MET A 1 -10.71 -14.52 -2.91
N SER A 2 -10.45 -13.31 -3.39
CA SER A 2 -9.10 -12.75 -3.36
C SER A 2 -8.79 -12.22 -1.96
N GLU A 3 -7.65 -12.64 -1.43
CA GLU A 3 -7.18 -12.29 -0.10
C GLU A 3 -5.82 -11.59 -0.21
N PHE A 4 -5.61 -10.57 0.60
CA PHE A 4 -4.32 -9.92 0.76
C PHE A 4 -3.80 -10.21 2.16
N PHE A 5 -2.67 -10.85 2.23
CA PHE A 5 -1.96 -11.19 3.46
C PHE A 5 -0.59 -10.51 3.46
N LEU A 6 -0.29 -9.80 4.54
CA LEU A 6 1.01 -9.19 4.78
C LEU A 6 1.49 -9.56 6.18
N GLU A 7 2.69 -10.14 6.26
CA GLU A 7 3.40 -10.39 7.51
C GLU A 7 4.72 -9.62 7.51
N LEU A 8 4.98 -8.95 8.62
CA LEU A 8 6.24 -8.28 8.91
C LEU A 8 6.91 -9.02 10.07
N PHE A 9 7.96 -9.77 9.78
CA PHE A 9 8.72 -10.53 10.78
C PHE A 9 9.94 -9.74 11.23
N SER A 10 10.08 -9.55 12.54
CA SER A 10 11.14 -8.74 13.14
C SER A 10 11.71 -9.42 14.39
N GLU A 11 12.73 -8.81 14.98
CA GLU A 11 13.08 -9.07 16.37
C GLU A 11 11.92 -8.70 17.31
N GLU A 12 11.97 -9.12 18.56
CA GLU A 12 10.88 -8.98 19.51
C GLU A 12 10.44 -7.53 19.71
N ILE A 13 9.21 -7.23 19.25
CA ILE A 13 8.57 -5.93 19.38
C ILE A 13 8.03 -5.79 20.80
N PRO A 14 8.35 -4.71 21.53
CA PRO A 14 7.80 -4.47 22.86
C PRO A 14 6.27 -4.52 22.86
N ALA A 15 5.69 -5.25 23.83
CA ALA A 15 4.24 -5.50 23.91
C ALA A 15 3.39 -4.21 23.81
N GLY A 16 3.85 -3.12 24.44
CA GLY A 16 3.17 -1.82 24.39
C GLY A 16 3.14 -1.15 23.00
N LEU A 17 3.95 -1.61 22.06
CA LEU A 17 3.97 -1.09 20.68
C LEU A 17 3.15 -1.95 19.71
N GLN A 18 3.01 -3.24 19.97
CA GLN A 18 2.41 -4.21 19.04
C GLN A 18 0.99 -3.82 18.62
N ARG A 19 0.11 -3.58 19.59
CA ARG A 19 -1.31 -3.28 19.32
C ARG A 19 -1.49 -2.02 18.48
N ASN A 20 -0.82 -0.95 18.86
CA ASN A 20 -0.94 0.32 18.13
C ASN A 20 -0.40 0.19 16.72
N SER A 21 0.79 -0.41 16.54
CA SER A 21 1.43 -0.52 15.24
C SER A 21 0.65 -1.40 14.26
N ARG A 22 0.09 -2.54 14.71
CA ARG A 22 -0.75 -3.37 13.84
C ARG A 22 -2.04 -2.67 13.43
N ASN A 23 -2.66 -1.89 14.35
CA ASN A 23 -3.87 -1.15 14.05
C ASN A 23 -3.59 0.00 13.09
N THR A 24 -2.54 0.78 13.32
CA THR A 24 -2.11 1.84 12.41
C THR A 24 -1.76 1.30 11.02
N LEU A 25 -1.10 0.14 10.97
CA LEU A 25 -0.81 -0.54 9.70
C LEU A 25 -2.11 -0.90 8.97
N LEU A 26 -3.08 -1.50 9.66
CA LEU A 26 -4.39 -1.83 9.09
C LEU A 26 -5.13 -0.60 8.58
N GLU A 27 -5.21 0.46 9.40
CA GLU A 27 -5.84 1.73 9.07
C GLU A 27 -5.21 2.38 7.83
N ASN A 28 -3.90 2.37 7.71
CA ASN A 28 -3.20 2.91 6.54
C ASN A 28 -3.59 2.18 5.25
N PHE A 29 -3.75 0.87 5.30
CA PHE A 29 -4.24 0.09 4.15
C PHE A 29 -5.72 0.33 3.88
N GLN A 30 -6.56 0.44 4.91
CA GLN A 30 -7.98 0.79 4.75
C GLN A 30 -8.11 2.15 4.04
N ASN A 31 -7.39 3.17 4.51
CA ASN A 31 -7.37 4.49 3.89
C ASN A 31 -6.91 4.46 2.43
N LEU A 32 -5.87 3.66 2.11
CA LEU A 32 -5.45 3.46 0.73
C LEU A 32 -6.57 2.86 -0.12
N PHE A 33 -7.24 1.82 0.39
CA PHE A 33 -8.30 1.15 -0.33
C PHE A 33 -9.52 2.05 -0.55
N GLU A 34 -9.89 2.86 0.44
CA GLU A 34 -10.94 3.87 0.31
C GLU A 34 -10.56 4.93 -0.73
N GLU A 35 -9.36 5.49 -0.66
CA GLU A 35 -8.85 6.49 -1.63
C GLU A 35 -8.88 5.95 -3.07
N LYS A 36 -8.48 4.70 -3.24
CA LYS A 36 -8.44 4.04 -4.56
C LYS A 36 -9.76 3.39 -4.96
N LYS A 37 -10.80 3.47 -4.12
CA LYS A 37 -12.14 2.85 -4.33
C LYS A 37 -12.06 1.33 -4.53
N ILE A 38 -11.18 0.68 -3.76
CA ILE A 38 -11.07 -0.78 -3.70
C ILE A 38 -12.04 -1.30 -2.64
N SER A 39 -12.94 -2.18 -3.02
CA SER A 39 -13.83 -2.83 -2.06
C SER A 39 -13.18 -4.05 -1.44
N PHE A 40 -13.43 -4.27 -0.16
CA PHE A 40 -13.08 -5.47 0.59
C PHE A 40 -14.24 -5.86 1.51
N LYS A 41 -14.30 -7.12 1.92
CA LYS A 41 -15.39 -7.62 2.79
C LYS A 41 -15.03 -7.52 4.26
N LYS A 42 -13.81 -7.90 4.62
CA LYS A 42 -13.33 -7.95 5.99
C LYS A 42 -11.86 -7.61 6.06
N SER A 43 -11.46 -6.99 7.14
CA SER A 43 -10.06 -6.72 7.45
C SER A 43 -9.76 -7.11 8.90
N SER A 44 -8.57 -7.64 9.13
CA SER A 44 -8.13 -8.09 10.44
C SER A 44 -6.65 -7.79 10.64
N SER A 45 -6.25 -7.52 11.88
CA SER A 45 -4.85 -7.37 12.24
C SER A 45 -4.49 -8.24 13.44
N PHE A 46 -3.32 -8.85 13.40
CA PHE A 46 -2.80 -9.72 14.44
C PHE A 46 -1.37 -9.32 14.78
N SER A 47 -0.91 -9.69 15.95
CA SER A 47 0.50 -9.54 16.34
C SER A 47 0.93 -10.68 17.25
N THR A 48 2.17 -11.08 17.09
CA THR A 48 2.95 -11.85 18.05
C THR A 48 4.14 -10.98 18.49
N PRO A 49 4.96 -11.40 19.46
CA PRO A 49 6.16 -10.65 19.80
C PRO A 49 7.04 -10.31 18.59
N ASN A 50 7.12 -11.20 17.60
CA ASN A 50 8.02 -11.07 16.47
C ASN A 50 7.29 -10.72 15.14
N ARG A 51 5.94 -10.62 15.13
CA ARG A 51 5.18 -10.42 13.89
C ARG A 51 4.11 -9.37 14.02
N LEU A 52 3.96 -8.59 12.96
CA LEU A 52 2.76 -7.82 12.67
C LEU A 52 2.12 -8.40 11.42
N ILE A 53 0.82 -8.66 11.49
CA ILE A 53 0.08 -9.32 10.41
C ILE A 53 -1.18 -8.51 10.11
N ILE A 54 -1.47 -8.32 8.84
CA ILE A 54 -2.77 -7.85 8.35
C ILE A 54 -3.33 -8.81 7.31
N LEU A 55 -4.64 -8.94 7.34
CA LEU A 55 -5.40 -9.76 6.41
C LEU A 55 -6.60 -8.97 5.90
N PHE A 56 -6.76 -8.93 4.58
CA PHE A 56 -7.95 -8.41 3.92
C PHE A 56 -8.59 -9.52 3.09
N GLU A 57 -9.88 -9.77 3.33
CA GLU A 57 -10.66 -10.79 2.65
C GLU A 57 -11.62 -10.15 1.65
N GLY A 58 -11.77 -10.76 0.50
CA GLY A 58 -12.72 -10.33 -0.53
C GLY A 58 -12.33 -9.04 -1.25
N LEU A 59 -11.02 -8.80 -1.42
CA LEU A 59 -10.50 -7.66 -2.16
C LEU A 59 -10.83 -7.75 -3.65
N SER A 60 -11.20 -6.64 -4.27
CA SER A 60 -11.41 -6.58 -5.72
C SER A 60 -10.10 -6.77 -6.47
N LYS A 61 -10.06 -7.67 -7.46
CA LYS A 61 -8.84 -7.95 -8.26
C LYS A 61 -8.49 -6.82 -9.22
N GLU A 62 -9.49 -6.13 -9.73
CA GLU A 62 -9.36 -5.03 -10.68
C GLU A 62 -10.21 -3.84 -10.22
N ILE A 63 -9.69 -2.67 -10.45
CA ILE A 63 -10.39 -1.42 -10.24
C ILE A 63 -10.62 -0.79 -11.61
N THR A 64 -11.88 -0.61 -11.97
CA THR A 64 -12.23 0.20 -13.11
C THR A 64 -12.38 1.65 -12.65
N GLN A 65 -11.37 2.47 -12.84
CA GLN A 65 -11.56 3.91 -12.71
C GLN A 65 -12.52 4.33 -13.81
N LYS A 66 -13.72 4.75 -13.41
CA LYS A 66 -14.70 5.30 -14.36
C LYS A 66 -14.04 6.49 -15.06
N ALA A 67 -14.33 6.61 -16.37
CA ALA A 67 -13.93 7.79 -17.11
C ALA A 67 -14.48 9.04 -16.41
N GLU A 68 -13.60 9.85 -15.84
CA GLU A 68 -13.99 11.12 -15.22
C GLU A 68 -13.85 12.23 -16.27
N GLU A 69 -14.91 13.02 -16.43
CA GLU A 69 -14.83 14.25 -17.22
C GLU A 69 -14.27 15.38 -16.34
N ILE A 70 -13.03 15.74 -16.58
CA ILE A 70 -12.38 16.86 -15.89
C ILE A 70 -12.75 18.15 -16.63
N LYS A 71 -13.41 19.06 -15.92
CA LYS A 71 -13.72 20.40 -16.45
C LYS A 71 -12.43 21.23 -16.49
N GLY A 72 -12.07 21.71 -17.66
CA GLY A 72 -10.96 22.60 -17.88
C GLY A 72 -11.35 24.09 -17.92
N PRO A 73 -10.42 24.95 -18.32
CA PRO A 73 -10.65 26.37 -18.46
C PRO A 73 -11.68 26.69 -19.57
N ASN A 74 -12.19 27.91 -19.53
CA ASN A 74 -13.07 28.43 -20.59
C ASN A 74 -12.31 28.49 -21.93
N VAL A 75 -13.00 28.28 -23.04
CA VAL A 75 -12.41 28.36 -24.40
C VAL A 75 -11.78 29.74 -24.67
N ASN A 76 -12.33 30.80 -24.07
CA ASN A 76 -11.82 32.17 -24.18
C ASN A 76 -10.77 32.53 -23.10
N ALA A 77 -10.32 31.55 -22.30
CA ALA A 77 -9.29 31.80 -21.27
C ALA A 77 -7.92 32.08 -21.90
N PRO A 78 -7.03 32.83 -21.22
CA PRO A 78 -5.67 33.08 -21.68
C PRO A 78 -4.93 31.77 -21.97
N GLU A 79 -4.12 31.79 -23.02
CA GLU A 79 -3.38 30.59 -23.49
C GLU A 79 -2.54 29.94 -22.39
N LYS A 80 -1.96 30.75 -21.49
CA LYS A 80 -1.24 30.26 -20.30
C LYS A 80 -2.09 29.39 -19.36
N ALA A 81 -3.40 29.65 -19.24
CA ALA A 81 -4.29 28.84 -18.41
C ALA A 81 -4.60 27.49 -19.06
N ILE A 82 -4.70 27.46 -20.37
CA ILE A 82 -4.90 26.23 -21.15
C ILE A 82 -3.64 25.37 -21.09
N GLU A 83 -2.46 25.97 -21.28
CA GLU A 83 -1.19 25.25 -21.16
C GLU A 83 -0.95 24.71 -19.74
N GLY A 84 -1.28 25.46 -18.72
CA GLY A 84 -1.22 25.02 -17.34
C GLY A 84 -2.09 23.78 -17.09
N PHE A 85 -3.31 23.78 -17.63
CA PHE A 85 -4.23 22.65 -17.54
C PHE A 85 -3.70 21.40 -18.30
N LEU A 86 -3.15 21.60 -19.50
CA LEU A 86 -2.53 20.52 -20.30
C LEU A 86 -1.35 19.90 -19.56
N ARG A 87 -0.45 20.73 -19.00
CA ARG A 87 0.72 20.24 -18.24
C ARG A 87 0.30 19.51 -16.96
N SER A 88 -0.68 20.01 -16.21
CA SER A 88 -1.14 19.40 -14.97
C SER A 88 -1.78 18.03 -15.18
N ASN A 89 -2.40 17.81 -16.34
CA ASN A 89 -3.08 16.56 -16.67
C ASN A 89 -2.28 15.68 -17.65
N GLN A 90 -1.10 16.12 -18.09
CA GLN A 90 -0.23 15.41 -19.06
C GLN A 90 -0.98 15.01 -20.35
N ILE A 91 -1.73 15.95 -20.92
CA ILE A 91 -2.58 15.76 -22.11
C ILE A 91 -2.22 16.73 -23.22
N ASP A 92 -2.52 16.33 -24.47
CA ASP A 92 -2.35 17.18 -25.64
C ASP A 92 -3.62 18.00 -25.95
N LYS A 93 -3.46 19.13 -26.64
CA LYS A 93 -4.59 19.95 -27.10
C LYS A 93 -5.63 19.14 -27.92
N LYS A 94 -5.23 18.06 -28.53
CA LYS A 94 -6.08 17.17 -29.37
C LYS A 94 -7.11 16.38 -28.58
N ASP A 95 -6.83 16.14 -27.29
CA ASP A 95 -7.68 15.33 -26.41
C ASP A 95 -8.76 16.15 -25.69
N LEU A 96 -8.79 17.46 -25.95
CA LEU A 96 -9.76 18.37 -25.36
C LEU A 96 -11.07 18.39 -26.14
N LEU A 97 -12.16 18.10 -25.47
CA LEU A 97 -13.53 18.23 -25.97
C LEU A 97 -14.11 19.56 -25.55
N LYS A 98 -14.69 20.30 -26.52
CA LYS A 98 -15.43 21.53 -26.22
C LYS A 98 -16.88 21.17 -25.86
N LYS A 99 -17.34 21.58 -24.71
CA LYS A 99 -18.76 21.46 -24.31
C LYS A 99 -19.32 22.81 -23.91
N LYS A 100 -20.50 23.10 -24.44
CA LYS A 100 -21.26 24.30 -24.09
C LYS A 100 -22.12 24.00 -22.86
N ILE A 101 -21.93 24.77 -21.81
CA ILE A 101 -22.72 24.72 -20.57
C ILE A 101 -23.40 26.08 -20.43
N GLU A 102 -24.46 26.18 -19.60
CA GLU A 102 -25.23 27.41 -19.34
C GLU A 102 -24.37 28.64 -19.00
N LYS A 103 -23.13 28.44 -18.54
CA LYS A 103 -22.16 29.51 -18.17
C LYS A 103 -21.07 29.75 -19.23
N GLY A 104 -21.17 29.23 -20.45
CA GLY A 104 -20.19 29.41 -21.52
C GLY A 104 -19.60 28.11 -22.05
N GLU A 105 -18.64 28.23 -22.99
CA GLU A 105 -17.94 27.09 -23.58
C GLU A 105 -16.68 26.78 -22.75
N PHE A 106 -16.54 25.52 -22.36
CA PHE A 106 -15.41 25.04 -21.56
C PHE A 106 -14.73 23.85 -22.24
N TYR A 107 -13.44 23.73 -22.03
CA TYR A 107 -12.72 22.53 -22.37
C TYR A 107 -13.03 21.42 -21.37
N PHE A 108 -13.20 20.22 -21.86
CA PHE A 108 -13.37 19.00 -21.07
C PHE A 108 -12.35 17.97 -21.52
N PHE A 109 -11.76 17.32 -20.57
CA PHE A 109 -10.92 16.14 -20.82
C PHE A 109 -11.61 14.90 -20.27
N LYS A 110 -11.82 13.91 -21.11
CA LYS A 110 -12.36 12.62 -20.71
C LYS A 110 -11.18 11.70 -20.39
N LYS A 111 -10.86 11.57 -19.11
CA LYS A 111 -9.84 10.62 -18.67
C LYS A 111 -10.28 9.21 -19.08
N PRO A 112 -9.49 8.46 -19.85
CA PRO A 112 -9.87 7.12 -20.25
C PRO A 112 -10.08 6.26 -19.00
N SER A 113 -11.01 5.31 -19.07
CA SER A 113 -11.19 4.33 -18.02
C SER A 113 -9.95 3.43 -18.00
N ASN A 114 -9.11 3.56 -17.00
CA ASN A 114 -7.98 2.66 -16.79
C ASN A 114 -8.40 1.55 -15.84
N LYS A 115 -8.20 0.31 -16.27
CA LYS A 115 -8.23 -0.83 -15.37
C LYS A 115 -6.89 -0.89 -14.66
N ILE A 116 -6.92 -0.73 -13.34
CA ILE A 116 -5.74 -0.89 -12.49
C ILE A 116 -5.86 -2.25 -11.83
N ASN A 117 -4.82 -3.06 -11.97
CA ASN A 117 -4.72 -4.32 -11.28
C ASN A 117 -4.36 -4.06 -9.80
N THR A 118 -5.08 -4.71 -8.89
CA THR A 118 -4.84 -4.57 -7.45
C THR A 118 -3.45 -5.04 -7.05
N ILE A 119 -2.87 -6.02 -7.75
CA ILE A 119 -1.49 -6.49 -7.54
C ILE A 119 -0.50 -5.33 -7.73
N ASP A 120 -0.57 -4.65 -8.88
CA ASP A 120 0.36 -3.56 -9.22
C ASP A 120 0.25 -2.41 -8.22
N LEU A 121 -0.98 -2.16 -7.78
CA LEU A 121 -1.23 -1.15 -6.76
C LEU A 121 -0.62 -1.54 -5.41
N LEU A 122 -0.83 -2.78 -4.96
CA LEU A 122 -0.27 -3.27 -3.71
C LEU A 122 1.26 -3.25 -3.75
N GLN A 123 1.89 -3.73 -4.82
CA GLN A 123 3.35 -3.71 -4.98
C GLN A 123 3.91 -2.28 -4.90
N LYS A 124 3.22 -1.31 -5.50
CA LYS A 124 3.63 0.09 -5.50
C LYS A 124 3.45 0.78 -4.16
N TYR A 125 2.31 0.56 -3.50
CA TYR A 125 1.94 1.35 -2.31
C TYR A 125 2.34 0.69 -0.99
N THR A 126 2.54 -0.62 -0.93
CA THR A 126 2.96 -1.29 0.31
C THR A 126 4.26 -0.71 0.88
N PRO A 127 5.35 -0.54 0.11
CA PRO A 127 6.57 0.08 0.64
C PRO A 127 6.31 1.49 1.20
N LEU A 128 5.49 2.29 0.53
CA LEU A 128 5.17 3.66 0.96
C LEU A 128 4.35 3.69 2.26
N ILE A 129 3.49 2.69 2.47
CA ILE A 129 2.73 2.55 3.71
C ILE A 129 3.65 2.11 4.85
N LEU A 130 4.58 1.20 4.58
CA LEU A 130 5.55 0.76 5.58
C LEU A 130 6.46 1.90 6.02
N ASP A 131 6.91 2.76 5.10
CA ASP A 131 7.70 3.97 5.42
C ASP A 131 6.93 4.97 6.29
N LYS A 132 5.60 5.04 6.15
CA LYS A 132 4.75 5.92 6.97
C LYS A 132 4.46 5.38 8.37
N LEU A 133 4.81 4.13 8.67
CA LEU A 133 4.56 3.52 9.97
C LEU A 133 5.47 4.15 11.02
N GLN A 134 4.87 4.99 11.87
CA GLN A 134 5.61 5.69 12.92
C GLN A 134 5.71 4.86 14.19
N TRP A 135 6.90 4.83 14.76
CA TRP A 135 7.21 4.13 15.99
C TRP A 135 7.49 5.13 17.12
N LYS A 136 6.84 4.98 18.27
CA LYS A 136 7.15 5.79 19.45
C LYS A 136 8.61 5.65 19.91
N LYS A 137 9.18 4.46 19.69
CA LYS A 137 10.60 4.16 19.90
C LYS A 137 11.05 3.35 18.70
N SER A 138 12.08 3.81 18.04
CA SER A 138 12.69 3.16 16.87
C SER A 138 14.21 3.09 17.04
N MET A 139 14.82 2.24 16.26
CA MET A 139 16.25 2.09 16.17
C MET A 139 16.67 1.90 14.71
N VAL A 140 17.91 2.20 14.42
CA VAL A 140 18.59 1.90 13.16
C VAL A 140 19.62 0.83 13.48
N TRP A 141 19.83 -0.13 12.59
CA TRP A 141 20.77 -1.24 12.81
C TRP A 141 21.61 -1.53 11.57
N GLY A 142 22.77 -2.10 11.78
CA GLY A 142 23.71 -2.41 10.71
C GLY A 142 24.07 -1.17 9.90
N ASN A 143 24.20 -1.34 8.60
CA ASN A 143 24.47 -0.27 7.63
C ASN A 143 23.19 0.19 6.90
N TYR A 144 22.03 -0.10 7.45
CA TYR A 144 20.74 0.22 6.84
C TYR A 144 20.18 1.54 7.36
N ASN A 145 19.53 2.29 6.49
CA ASN A 145 18.88 3.56 6.86
C ASN A 145 17.43 3.39 7.32
N LEU A 146 16.98 2.15 7.56
CA LEU A 146 15.63 1.88 8.04
C LEU A 146 15.53 2.13 9.54
N SER A 147 14.62 3.01 9.94
CA SER A 147 14.25 3.22 11.34
C SER A 147 12.98 2.42 11.68
N TRP A 148 13.11 1.43 12.54
CA TRP A 148 12.01 0.53 12.91
C TRP A 148 12.03 0.24 14.41
N ALA A 149 10.92 -0.29 14.98
CA ALA A 149 10.90 -0.60 16.42
C ALA A 149 11.96 -1.61 16.83
N ARG A 150 12.18 -2.61 16.00
CA ARG A 150 13.20 -3.67 16.13
C ARG A 150 13.65 -4.09 14.73
N PRO A 151 14.83 -4.70 14.58
CA PRO A 151 15.30 -5.15 13.28
C PRO A 151 14.27 -5.99 12.53
N LEU A 152 13.81 -5.46 11.39
CA LEU A 152 12.91 -6.16 10.48
C LEU A 152 13.72 -7.18 9.68
N LYS A 153 13.31 -8.46 9.70
CA LYS A 153 14.04 -9.58 9.12
C LYS A 153 13.48 -10.03 7.78
N SER A 154 12.15 -10.06 7.65
CA SER A 154 11.51 -10.46 6.40
C SER A 154 10.11 -9.85 6.25
N ILE A 155 9.66 -9.84 5.01
CA ILE A 155 8.33 -9.39 4.62
C ILE A 155 7.72 -10.52 3.77
N LEU A 156 6.61 -11.08 4.24
CA LEU A 156 5.77 -11.96 3.45
C LEU A 156 4.57 -11.18 2.96
N ALA A 157 4.36 -11.15 1.65
CA ALA A 157 3.24 -10.45 1.03
C ALA A 157 2.64 -11.27 -0.10
N VAL A 158 1.38 -11.63 0.05
CA VAL A 158 0.66 -12.48 -0.90
C VAL A 158 -0.71 -11.88 -1.21
N PHE A 159 -1.10 -11.90 -2.47
CA PHE A 159 -2.43 -11.56 -2.92
C PHE A 159 -2.96 -12.63 -3.87
N ASP A 160 -4.09 -13.26 -3.52
CA ASP A 160 -4.76 -14.27 -4.34
C ASP A 160 -3.77 -15.35 -4.82
N ASP A 161 -3.06 -15.97 -3.86
CA ASP A 161 -2.03 -17.01 -4.05
C ASP A 161 -0.77 -16.57 -4.84
N LYS A 162 -0.65 -15.29 -5.18
CA LYS A 162 0.51 -14.73 -5.86
C LYS A 162 1.37 -13.91 -4.92
N SER A 163 2.69 -14.13 -4.98
CA SER A 163 3.66 -13.27 -4.30
C SER A 163 3.58 -11.85 -4.84
N LEU A 164 3.65 -10.88 -3.94
CA LEU A 164 3.79 -9.48 -4.29
C LEU A 164 5.27 -9.12 -4.23
N ASP A 165 5.86 -8.86 -5.39
CA ASP A 165 7.29 -8.58 -5.49
C ASP A 165 7.57 -7.08 -5.38
N PHE A 166 8.09 -6.66 -4.23
CA PHE A 166 8.54 -5.29 -4.01
C PHE A 166 9.77 -5.26 -3.12
N LYS A 167 10.50 -4.16 -3.20
CA LYS A 167 11.65 -3.89 -2.34
C LYS A 167 11.29 -2.86 -1.28
N PHE A 168 11.66 -3.12 -0.04
CA PHE A 168 11.56 -2.19 1.07
C PHE A 168 12.92 -2.07 1.76
N HIS A 169 13.62 -0.96 1.55
CA HIS A 169 15.01 -0.74 1.98
C HIS A 169 15.94 -1.88 1.53
N HIS A 170 16.43 -2.70 2.46
CA HIS A 170 17.31 -3.83 2.20
C HIS A 170 16.57 -5.16 2.02
N LEU A 171 15.28 -5.19 2.28
CA LEU A 171 14.45 -6.39 2.20
C LEU A 171 13.72 -6.48 0.86
N ILE A 172 13.53 -7.71 0.42
CA ILE A 172 12.68 -8.06 -0.71
C ILE A 172 11.52 -8.89 -0.15
N SER A 173 10.31 -8.56 -0.54
CA SER A 173 9.13 -9.34 -0.15
C SER A 173 9.16 -10.76 -0.73
N SER A 174 8.57 -11.69 -0.04
CA SER A 174 8.52 -13.10 -0.44
C SER A 174 7.15 -13.72 -0.11
N ASN A 175 6.98 -14.98 -0.45
CA ASN A 175 5.85 -15.81 -0.03
C ASN A 175 6.23 -16.82 1.07
N THR A 176 7.38 -16.66 1.69
CA THR A 176 7.88 -17.55 2.73
C THR A 176 8.01 -16.83 4.05
N THR A 177 7.76 -17.54 5.15
CA THR A 177 7.96 -17.06 6.51
C THR A 177 8.92 -17.95 7.26
N PHE A 178 9.40 -17.48 8.39
CA PHE A 178 10.23 -18.24 9.30
C PHE A 178 9.38 -18.83 10.41
N THR A 179 9.61 -20.08 10.75
CA THR A 179 9.06 -20.68 11.98
C THR A 179 10.04 -20.45 13.11
N ASP A 180 9.57 -19.90 14.24
CA ASP A 180 10.36 -19.88 15.46
C ASP A 180 10.48 -21.33 15.94
N CYS A 181 11.69 -21.89 15.88
CA CYS A 181 11.93 -23.22 16.34
C CYS A 181 11.96 -23.24 17.88
N LEU A 182 10.79 -23.44 18.47
CA LEU A 182 10.66 -23.64 19.93
C LEU A 182 11.34 -24.94 20.41
N LEU A 183 11.71 -25.82 19.52
CA LEU A 183 12.43 -27.07 19.82
C LEU A 183 13.82 -26.85 20.39
N TYR A 184 14.42 -25.68 20.18
CA TYR A 184 15.77 -25.39 20.69
C TYR A 184 15.85 -25.22 22.22
N THR A 185 14.74 -24.89 22.88
CA THR A 185 14.71 -24.70 24.34
C THR A 185 14.39 -25.96 25.12
N SER A 186 13.74 -26.95 24.51
CA SER A 186 13.47 -28.24 25.18
C SER A 186 14.66 -29.19 25.12
N ASP A 187 15.46 -29.13 24.06
CA ASP A 187 16.60 -30.02 23.85
C ASP A 187 17.76 -29.72 24.81
N ALA A 188 17.93 -28.46 25.20
CA ALA A 188 18.98 -28.07 26.15
C ALA A 188 18.66 -28.47 27.62
N ALA A 189 17.43 -28.87 27.93
CA ALA A 189 17.02 -29.30 29.25
C ALA A 189 17.14 -30.82 29.44
N ASP A 190 17.03 -31.60 28.37
CA ASP A 190 17.07 -33.08 28.40
C ASP A 190 18.48 -33.65 28.41
N GLU A 191 19.51 -32.88 28.06
CA GLU A 191 20.90 -33.36 28.09
C GLU A 191 21.56 -33.30 29.50
N ARG A 192 20.80 -33.04 30.54
CA ARG A 192 21.30 -32.98 31.94
C ARG A 192 20.69 -33.99 32.89
N LEU A 193 20.38 -35.16 32.39
CA LEU A 193 20.07 -36.33 33.24
C LEU A 193 21.13 -37.42 33.10
#